data_acab2ed783c5a6c6b2c18f4de30bb57c
#
_entry.id   acab2ed783c5a6c6b2c18f4de30bb57c
#
_cell.length_a   1.000
_cell.length_b   1.000
_cell.length_c   1.000
_cell.angle_alpha   90.00
_cell.angle_beta   90.00
_cell.angle_gamma   90.00
#
_symmetry.space_group_name_H-M   'P 1'
#
loop_
_entity.id
_entity.type
_entity.pdbx_description
1 polymer ?
#
loop_
_entity_poly.entity_id
_entity_poly.type
_entity_poly.pdbx_seq_one_letter_code
_entity_poly.pdbx_strand_id
1 'polypeptide(L)'
;IFLTQSHRIPSQVQQTSKTIINRIQGLRVGKRYSPKDEEGSVTTISDINQVDTTKGNWLILARTASRLKDIMKQLEERGVYYETKKGKSYTVKLYKAIVNYTRWTKGESITENEMKDIQEYTDKMDKKFTWFECFTFAPKNQKDYIRLMLSNKEKLFEDARVRLSTIHAAKGGESDNVVLILDNARKIRQSVENSVNKRDEEHRVWYVGVTRARKNLYLMRAKIERYGYNL
;
A
#
# COMPACT_ATOMS: atom_id res chain seq x y z
N ILE A 1 -24.63 2.95 25.31
CA ILE A 1 -23.29 2.83 25.91
C ILE A 1 -22.31 3.47 24.95
N PHE A 2 -21.51 4.44 25.45
CA PHE A 2 -20.42 5.05 24.70
C PHE A 2 -19.10 4.40 25.14
N LEU A 3 -18.30 3.94 24.19
CA LEU A 3 -16.92 3.50 24.45
C LEU A 3 -16.06 4.75 24.69
N THR A 4 -15.45 4.84 25.86
CA THR A 4 -14.67 6.00 26.29
C THR A 4 -13.17 5.83 26.15
N GLN A 5 -12.70 4.62 25.82
CA GLN A 5 -11.30 4.29 25.60
C GLN A 5 -11.06 3.76 24.20
N SER A 6 -10.03 4.25 23.52
CA SER A 6 -9.53 3.67 22.28
C SER A 6 -8.35 2.74 22.58
N HIS A 7 -8.44 1.51 22.13
CA HIS A 7 -7.31 0.55 22.21
C HIS A 7 -6.46 0.54 20.94
N ARG A 8 -6.79 1.41 19.98
CA ARG A 8 -6.13 1.43 18.68
C ARG A 8 -5.35 2.71 18.40
N ILE A 9 -5.96 3.86 18.65
CA ILE A 9 -5.47 5.15 18.15
C ILE A 9 -4.58 5.81 19.20
N PRO A 10 -3.29 6.06 18.90
CA PRO A 10 -2.40 6.78 19.80
C PRO A 10 -2.74 8.27 19.88
N SER A 11 -2.19 8.97 20.88
CA SER A 11 -2.59 10.34 21.21
C SER A 11 -2.34 11.35 20.07
N GLN A 12 -1.20 11.31 19.39
CA GLN A 12 -0.91 12.22 18.28
C GLN A 12 -1.83 11.98 17.08
N VAL A 13 -2.12 10.71 16.76
CA VAL A 13 -3.07 10.36 15.70
C VAL A 13 -4.48 10.80 16.06
N GLN A 14 -4.88 10.69 17.34
CA GLN A 14 -6.16 11.19 17.82
C GLN A 14 -6.27 12.71 17.65
N GLN A 15 -5.23 13.48 18.02
CA GLN A 15 -5.22 14.93 17.85
C GLN A 15 -5.42 15.30 16.37
N THR A 16 -4.66 14.68 15.46
CA THR A 16 -4.84 14.88 14.02
C THR A 16 -6.26 14.51 13.56
N SER A 17 -6.83 13.43 14.06
CA SER A 17 -8.20 13.05 13.72
C SER A 17 -9.25 14.04 14.25
N LYS A 18 -9.01 14.65 15.43
CA LYS A 18 -9.88 15.69 15.98
C LYS A 18 -9.89 16.96 15.15
N THR A 19 -8.76 17.37 14.55
CA THR A 19 -8.74 18.55 13.66
C THR A 19 -9.63 18.35 12.44
N ILE A 20 -9.70 17.12 11.91
CA ILE A 20 -10.58 16.81 10.78
C ILE A 20 -12.05 16.85 11.20
N ILE A 21 -12.38 16.12 12.28
CA ILE A 21 -13.77 15.93 12.66
C ILE A 21 -14.44 17.24 13.17
N ASN A 22 -13.64 18.18 13.69
CA ASN A 22 -14.12 19.50 14.13
C ASN A 22 -14.49 20.43 12.94
N ARG A 23 -14.14 20.06 11.71
CA ARG A 23 -14.54 20.79 10.49
C ARG A 23 -15.93 20.41 10.00
N ILE A 24 -16.52 19.31 10.52
CA ILE A 24 -17.85 18.85 10.14
C ILE A 24 -18.89 19.78 10.71
N GLN A 25 -19.73 20.37 9.85
CA GLN A 25 -20.75 21.36 10.20
C GLN A 25 -22.15 20.75 10.42
N GLY A 26 -22.41 19.57 9.81
CA GLY A 26 -23.69 18.88 9.96
C GLY A 26 -23.86 18.16 11.30
N LEU A 27 -25.02 17.53 11.50
CA LEU A 27 -25.37 16.83 12.72
C LEU A 27 -24.30 15.79 13.09
N ARG A 28 -23.74 15.96 14.26
CA ARG A 28 -22.74 15.11 14.84
C ARG A 28 -23.00 14.91 16.34
N VAL A 29 -22.98 13.64 16.77
CA VAL A 29 -22.94 13.33 18.21
C VAL A 29 -21.51 13.51 18.70
N GLY A 30 -21.27 14.46 19.58
CA GLY A 30 -19.97 14.67 20.21
C GLY A 30 -19.58 13.44 21.05
N LYS A 31 -18.49 12.78 20.68
CA LYS A 31 -17.95 11.66 21.44
C LYS A 31 -16.63 12.08 22.08
N ARG A 32 -16.51 11.84 23.39
CA ARG A 32 -15.25 11.99 24.11
C ARG A 32 -14.70 10.58 24.36
N TYR A 33 -13.49 10.32 23.90
CA TYR A 33 -12.78 9.08 24.19
C TYR A 33 -11.29 9.37 24.39
N SER A 34 -10.66 8.58 25.25
CA SER A 34 -9.22 8.64 25.50
C SER A 34 -8.48 7.86 24.42
N PRO A 35 -7.30 8.31 23.98
CA PRO A 35 -6.43 7.51 23.11
C PRO A 35 -5.90 6.28 23.87
N LYS A 36 -5.25 5.34 23.19
CA LYS A 36 -4.44 4.32 23.89
C LYS A 36 -3.23 4.97 24.58
N ASP A 37 -2.63 4.26 25.52
CA ASP A 37 -1.50 4.74 26.35
C ASP A 37 -0.17 4.84 25.60
N GLU A 38 -0.20 5.02 24.27
CA GLU A 38 0.97 5.26 23.43
C GLU A 38 0.84 6.62 22.76
N GLU A 39 1.95 7.34 22.67
CA GLU A 39 1.97 8.65 22.02
C GLU A 39 1.76 8.51 20.53
N GLY A 40 2.45 7.57 19.89
CA GLY A 40 2.52 7.40 18.43
C GLY A 40 3.31 8.52 17.77
N SER A 41 3.22 8.60 16.44
CA SER A 41 3.82 9.71 15.72
C SER A 41 2.97 10.15 14.53
N VAL A 42 3.06 11.45 14.20
CA VAL A 42 2.49 12.02 12.97
C VAL A 42 3.58 12.85 12.29
N THR A 43 3.98 12.41 11.11
CA THR A 43 5.08 13.04 10.35
C THR A 43 4.61 13.42 8.97
N THR A 44 4.96 14.63 8.51
CA THR A 44 4.68 15.06 7.13
C THR A 44 5.86 14.68 6.25
N ILE A 45 5.56 14.06 5.11
CA ILE A 45 6.53 13.66 4.09
C ILE A 45 6.12 14.22 2.72
N SER A 46 7.08 14.38 1.82
CA SER A 46 6.82 14.80 0.42
C SER A 46 6.90 13.64 -0.56
N ASP A 47 7.59 12.56 -0.20
CA ASP A 47 7.81 11.40 -1.05
C ASP A 47 7.87 10.11 -0.22
N ILE A 48 7.47 8.96 -0.83
CA ILE A 48 7.48 7.64 -0.19
C ILE A 48 8.92 7.17 0.14
N ASN A 49 9.92 7.70 -0.55
CA ASN A 49 11.33 7.36 -0.30
C ASN A 49 11.85 7.91 1.04
N GLN A 50 11.11 8.81 1.69
CA GLN A 50 11.44 9.32 3.03
C GLN A 50 11.12 8.33 4.15
N VAL A 51 10.49 7.19 3.82
CA VAL A 51 10.18 6.14 4.80
C VAL A 51 10.78 4.80 4.40
N ASP A 52 11.24 4.05 5.40
CA ASP A 52 11.80 2.70 5.19
C ASP A 52 10.69 1.66 5.18
N THR A 53 10.16 1.37 3.98
CA THR A 53 9.14 0.33 3.78
C THR A 53 9.71 -1.09 3.80
N THR A 54 11.01 -1.28 4.02
CA THR A 54 11.63 -2.61 4.10
C THR A 54 11.40 -3.28 5.46
N LYS A 55 10.93 -2.52 6.45
CA LYS A 55 10.69 -3.01 7.83
C LYS A 55 9.28 -2.70 8.28
N GLY A 56 8.71 -3.60 9.08
CA GLY A 56 7.38 -3.44 9.65
C GLY A 56 6.24 -3.58 8.63
N ASN A 57 5.01 -3.41 9.11
CA ASN A 57 3.81 -3.51 8.29
C ASN A 57 3.33 -2.11 7.90
N TRP A 58 2.97 -1.95 6.64
CA TRP A 58 2.59 -0.69 6.04
C TRP A 58 1.23 -0.75 5.36
N LEU A 59 0.45 0.30 5.54
CA LEU A 59 -0.77 0.53 4.79
C LEU A 59 -0.68 1.90 4.12
N ILE A 60 -0.59 1.91 2.79
CA ILE A 60 -0.51 3.15 1.99
C ILE A 60 -1.89 3.45 1.45
N LEU A 61 -2.44 4.60 1.82
CA LEU A 61 -3.80 5.01 1.53
C LEU A 61 -3.84 6.23 0.63
N ALA A 62 -4.73 6.19 -0.35
CA ALA A 62 -5.07 7.35 -1.16
C ALA A 62 -6.58 7.53 -1.27
N ARG A 63 -7.02 8.74 -1.59
CA ARG A 63 -8.43 9.03 -1.83
C ARG A 63 -8.99 8.29 -3.05
N THR A 64 -8.17 8.12 -4.09
CA THR A 64 -8.51 7.40 -5.33
C THR A 64 -7.38 6.46 -5.75
N ALA A 65 -7.72 5.37 -6.46
CA ALA A 65 -6.73 4.40 -6.93
C ALA A 65 -5.70 5.00 -7.91
N SER A 66 -6.08 6.04 -8.67
CA SER A 66 -5.16 6.72 -9.59
C SER A 66 -3.97 7.37 -8.87
N ARG A 67 -4.16 7.81 -7.61
CA ARG A 67 -3.10 8.43 -6.80
C ARG A 67 -2.10 7.42 -6.24
N LEU A 68 -2.41 6.14 -6.30
CA LEU A 68 -1.50 5.06 -5.90
C LEU A 68 -0.52 4.67 -7.02
N LYS A 69 -0.78 5.01 -8.29
CA LYS A 69 0.02 4.55 -9.43
C LYS A 69 1.49 4.92 -9.33
N ASP A 70 1.78 6.17 -8.95
CA ASP A 70 3.15 6.65 -8.84
C ASP A 70 3.89 5.98 -7.67
N ILE A 71 3.17 5.71 -6.58
CA ILE A 71 3.72 4.97 -5.45
C ILE A 71 4.03 3.52 -5.83
N MET A 72 3.12 2.87 -6.57
CA MET A 72 3.34 1.51 -7.07
C MET A 72 4.62 1.46 -7.90
N LYS A 73 4.79 2.41 -8.83
CA LYS A 73 6.00 2.50 -9.66
C LYS A 73 7.27 2.67 -8.83
N GLN A 74 7.26 3.57 -7.84
CA GLN A 74 8.42 3.79 -6.96
C GLN A 74 8.75 2.55 -6.12
N LEU A 75 7.74 1.82 -5.63
CA LEU A 75 7.94 0.56 -4.91
C LEU A 75 8.51 -0.54 -5.83
N GLU A 76 8.03 -0.62 -7.08
CA GLU A 76 8.55 -1.55 -8.10
C GLU A 76 10.01 -1.24 -8.44
N GLU A 77 10.37 0.02 -8.65
CA GLU A 77 11.74 0.48 -8.90
C GLU A 77 12.70 0.18 -7.74
N ARG A 78 12.17 0.11 -6.52
CA ARG A 78 12.92 -0.27 -5.31
C ARG A 78 12.90 -1.78 -5.03
N GLY A 79 12.18 -2.57 -5.80
CA GLY A 79 12.00 -3.99 -5.54
C GLY A 79 11.29 -4.31 -4.24
N VAL A 80 10.31 -3.50 -3.86
CA VAL A 80 9.47 -3.72 -2.68
C VAL A 80 8.22 -4.48 -3.10
N TYR A 81 8.01 -5.65 -2.52
CA TYR A 81 6.79 -6.42 -2.70
C TYR A 81 5.60 -5.77 -2.00
N TYR A 82 4.52 -5.58 -2.75
CA TYR A 82 3.27 -5.04 -2.20
C TYR A 82 2.05 -5.80 -2.71
N GLU A 83 0.94 -5.60 -2.01
CA GLU A 83 -0.37 -6.10 -2.41
C GLU A 83 -1.40 -4.97 -2.53
N THR A 84 -2.35 -5.17 -3.44
CA THR A 84 -3.52 -4.33 -3.61
C THR A 84 -4.79 -5.18 -3.53
N LYS A 85 -5.97 -4.55 -3.60
CA LYS A 85 -7.24 -5.29 -3.76
C LYS A 85 -7.25 -6.21 -4.99
N LYS A 86 -6.41 -5.94 -6.00
CA LYS A 86 -6.30 -6.75 -7.22
C LYS A 86 -5.38 -7.96 -7.06
N GLY A 87 -4.67 -8.07 -5.94
CA GLY A 87 -3.71 -9.13 -5.64
C GLY A 87 -2.27 -8.61 -5.55
N LYS A 88 -1.35 -9.54 -5.72
CA LYS A 88 0.10 -9.36 -5.62
C LYS A 88 0.64 -8.45 -6.73
N SER A 89 1.71 -7.70 -6.44
CA SER A 89 2.35 -6.76 -7.37
C SER A 89 3.13 -7.41 -8.50
N TYR A 90 3.33 -8.71 -8.45
CA TYR A 90 4.05 -9.48 -9.46
C TYR A 90 3.17 -10.58 -10.05
N THR A 91 3.56 -11.11 -11.21
CA THR A 91 2.87 -12.23 -11.86
C THR A 91 3.19 -13.54 -11.14
N VAL A 92 2.24 -14.04 -10.35
CA VAL A 92 2.40 -15.25 -9.50
C VAL A 92 2.80 -16.46 -10.34
N LYS A 93 2.22 -16.63 -11.54
CA LYS A 93 2.54 -17.74 -12.45
C LYS A 93 4.00 -17.70 -12.90
N LEU A 94 4.48 -16.51 -13.29
CA LEU A 94 5.89 -16.32 -13.65
C LEU A 94 6.83 -16.67 -12.48
N TYR A 95 6.50 -16.21 -11.26
CA TYR A 95 7.34 -16.51 -10.11
C TYR A 95 7.35 -18.01 -9.77
N LYS A 96 6.22 -18.71 -9.87
CA LYS A 96 6.18 -20.18 -9.73
C LYS A 96 7.07 -20.87 -10.75
N ALA A 97 7.00 -20.46 -12.01
CA ALA A 97 7.86 -21.00 -13.06
C ALA A 97 9.35 -20.75 -12.76
N ILE A 98 9.72 -19.58 -12.22
CA ILE A 98 11.09 -19.27 -11.79
C ILE A 98 11.55 -20.20 -10.68
N VAL A 99 10.71 -20.46 -9.68
CA VAL A 99 11.02 -21.37 -8.57
C VAL A 99 11.21 -22.80 -9.11
N ASN A 100 10.31 -23.27 -9.95
CA ASN A 100 10.40 -24.61 -10.54
C ASN A 100 11.62 -24.76 -11.43
N TYR A 101 11.96 -23.75 -12.25
CA TYR A 101 13.19 -23.75 -13.03
C TYR A 101 14.44 -23.81 -12.13
N THR A 102 14.46 -23.06 -11.05
CA THR A 102 15.57 -23.06 -10.10
C THR A 102 15.75 -24.43 -9.41
N ARG A 103 14.64 -25.10 -9.08
CA ARG A 103 14.66 -26.48 -8.54
C ARG A 103 15.21 -27.48 -9.58
N TRP A 104 14.71 -27.37 -10.82
CA TRP A 104 15.17 -28.23 -11.92
C TRP A 104 16.66 -28.05 -12.22
N THR A 105 17.21 -26.83 -12.20
CA THR A 105 18.64 -26.59 -12.41
C THR A 105 19.52 -27.23 -11.32
N LYS A 106 18.98 -27.35 -10.10
CA LYS A 106 19.63 -28.01 -8.96
C LYS A 106 19.53 -29.55 -9.01
N GLY A 107 18.84 -30.10 -9.99
CA GLY A 107 18.65 -31.55 -10.13
C GLY A 107 17.45 -32.12 -9.36
N GLU A 108 16.59 -31.25 -8.79
CA GLU A 108 15.34 -31.69 -8.18
C GLU A 108 14.35 -32.16 -9.26
N SER A 109 13.53 -33.15 -8.93
CA SER A 109 12.45 -33.61 -9.79
C SER A 109 11.33 -32.55 -9.81
N ILE A 110 10.78 -32.30 -10.99
CA ILE A 110 9.61 -31.46 -11.21
C ILE A 110 8.55 -32.24 -11.98
N THR A 111 7.30 -31.92 -11.75
CA THR A 111 6.15 -32.57 -12.41
C THR A 111 5.99 -32.07 -13.85
N GLU A 112 5.21 -32.82 -14.67
CA GLU A 112 4.89 -32.40 -16.04
C GLU A 112 4.18 -31.02 -16.08
N ASN A 113 3.32 -30.72 -15.11
CA ASN A 113 2.64 -29.44 -15.03
C ASN A 113 3.62 -28.29 -14.69
N GLU A 114 4.55 -28.53 -13.77
CA GLU A 114 5.60 -27.56 -13.45
C GLU A 114 6.53 -27.33 -14.65
N MET A 115 6.80 -28.37 -15.44
CA MET A 115 7.55 -28.26 -16.69
C MET A 115 6.80 -27.41 -17.72
N LYS A 116 5.49 -27.63 -17.90
CA LYS A 116 4.65 -26.80 -18.78
C LYS A 116 4.63 -25.34 -18.36
N ASP A 117 4.54 -25.07 -17.07
CA ASP A 117 4.60 -23.70 -16.55
C ASP A 117 5.92 -22.99 -16.90
N ILE A 118 7.06 -23.71 -16.86
CA ILE A 118 8.35 -23.18 -17.28
C ILE A 118 8.36 -22.91 -18.79
N GLN A 119 7.88 -23.86 -19.61
CA GLN A 119 7.87 -23.78 -21.07
C GLN A 119 7.02 -22.63 -21.62
N GLU A 120 6.08 -22.08 -20.85
CA GLU A 120 5.37 -20.86 -21.26
C GLU A 120 6.30 -19.64 -21.36
N TYR A 121 7.44 -19.66 -20.68
CA TYR A 121 8.36 -18.51 -20.61
C TYR A 121 9.69 -18.74 -21.34
N THR A 122 9.93 -19.96 -21.85
CA THR A 122 11.15 -20.28 -22.60
C THR A 122 10.95 -21.48 -23.52
N ASP A 123 11.59 -21.45 -24.68
CA ASP A 123 11.76 -22.57 -25.61
C ASP A 123 13.11 -23.29 -25.42
N LYS A 124 14.02 -22.69 -24.65
CA LYS A 124 15.39 -23.19 -24.45
C LYS A 124 15.69 -23.37 -22.95
N MET A 125 15.54 -24.60 -22.48
CA MET A 125 15.91 -24.96 -21.13
C MET A 125 17.37 -25.46 -21.11
N ASP A 126 18.23 -24.76 -20.38
CA ASP A 126 19.63 -25.16 -20.18
C ASP A 126 20.01 -24.87 -18.71
N LYS A 127 20.50 -25.93 -18.01
CA LYS A 127 20.93 -25.84 -16.62
C LYS A 127 22.14 -24.93 -16.38
N LYS A 128 22.87 -24.57 -17.44
CA LYS A 128 24.01 -23.64 -17.37
C LYS A 128 23.61 -22.19 -17.19
N PHE A 129 22.37 -21.83 -17.57
CA PHE A 129 21.89 -20.47 -17.50
C PHE A 129 20.93 -20.25 -16.34
N THR A 130 20.86 -19.01 -15.91
CA THR A 130 19.87 -18.58 -14.90
C THR A 130 18.48 -18.47 -15.54
N TRP A 131 17.43 -18.52 -14.71
CA TRP A 131 16.07 -18.27 -15.19
C TRP A 131 15.93 -16.91 -15.90
N PHE A 132 16.72 -15.91 -15.45
CA PHE A 132 16.67 -14.56 -16.04
C PHE A 132 17.13 -14.53 -17.50
N GLU A 133 18.11 -15.36 -17.84
CA GLU A 133 18.63 -15.53 -19.19
C GLU A 133 17.70 -16.41 -20.03
N CYS A 134 17.19 -17.50 -19.47
CA CYS A 134 16.37 -18.47 -20.20
C CYS A 134 14.94 -17.99 -20.47
N PHE A 135 14.30 -17.23 -19.59
CA PHE A 135 12.89 -16.84 -19.74
C PHE A 135 12.72 -15.68 -20.74
N THR A 136 12.98 -15.98 -22.01
CA THR A 136 12.97 -14.99 -23.11
C THR A 136 11.58 -14.44 -23.42
N PHE A 137 10.52 -15.23 -23.18
CA PHE A 137 9.13 -14.83 -23.43
C PHE A 137 8.49 -14.05 -22.26
N ALA A 138 9.15 -14.03 -21.10
CA ALA A 138 8.65 -13.27 -19.96
C ALA A 138 8.84 -11.75 -20.15
N PRO A 139 7.86 -10.91 -19.79
CA PRO A 139 8.00 -9.45 -19.88
C PRO A 139 9.22 -8.97 -19.08
N LYS A 140 10.07 -8.17 -19.74
CA LYS A 140 11.34 -7.70 -19.15
C LYS A 140 11.14 -6.98 -17.82
N ASN A 141 10.17 -6.08 -17.77
CA ASN A 141 9.85 -5.33 -16.53
C ASN A 141 9.46 -6.24 -15.37
N GLN A 142 8.71 -7.32 -15.62
CA GLN A 142 8.35 -8.29 -14.58
C GLN A 142 9.56 -9.11 -14.12
N LYS A 143 10.43 -9.52 -15.05
CA LYS A 143 11.69 -10.20 -14.70
C LYS A 143 12.58 -9.31 -13.84
N ASP A 144 12.80 -8.06 -14.25
CA ASP A 144 13.63 -7.11 -13.53
C ASP A 144 13.09 -6.86 -12.12
N TYR A 145 11.77 -6.67 -12.00
CA TYR A 145 11.14 -6.46 -10.70
C TYR A 145 11.25 -7.69 -9.79
N ILE A 146 10.96 -8.91 -10.29
CA ILE A 146 11.11 -10.14 -9.50
C ILE A 146 12.57 -10.32 -9.07
N ARG A 147 13.54 -10.10 -9.95
CA ARG A 147 14.96 -10.18 -9.63
C ARG A 147 15.33 -9.20 -8.49
N LEU A 148 14.84 -7.98 -8.55
CA LEU A 148 15.10 -6.96 -7.55
C LEU A 148 14.45 -7.31 -6.20
N MET A 149 13.20 -7.79 -6.20
CA MET A 149 12.56 -8.28 -4.97
C MET A 149 13.33 -9.45 -4.33
N LEU A 150 13.82 -10.39 -5.14
CA LEU A 150 14.62 -11.51 -4.63
C LEU A 150 15.96 -11.03 -4.06
N SER A 151 16.64 -10.07 -4.69
CA SER A 151 17.85 -9.46 -4.15
C SER A 151 17.63 -8.74 -2.81
N ASN A 152 16.44 -8.16 -2.63
CA ASN A 152 15.99 -7.54 -1.38
C ASN A 152 15.48 -8.55 -0.34
N LYS A 153 15.55 -9.86 -0.64
CA LYS A 153 15.08 -10.95 0.22
C LYS A 153 13.57 -10.86 0.56
N GLU A 154 12.77 -10.34 -0.38
CA GLU A 154 11.33 -10.32 -0.23
C GLU A 154 10.74 -11.72 -0.24
N LYS A 155 9.78 -11.98 0.66
CA LYS A 155 9.13 -13.29 0.82
C LYS A 155 7.87 -13.38 -0.04
N LEU A 156 8.04 -13.68 -1.31
CA LEU A 156 6.99 -13.53 -2.33
C LEU A 156 5.79 -14.49 -2.17
N PHE A 157 5.92 -15.60 -1.46
CA PHE A 157 4.77 -16.50 -1.17
C PHE A 157 3.97 -16.09 0.08
N GLU A 158 4.56 -15.30 0.97
CA GLU A 158 3.88 -14.77 2.16
C GLU A 158 3.01 -13.55 1.81
N ASP A 159 2.22 -13.09 2.77
CA ASP A 159 1.48 -11.84 2.65
C ASP A 159 2.44 -10.65 2.59
N ALA A 160 2.11 -9.67 1.75
CA ALA A 160 2.93 -8.49 1.64
C ALA A 160 2.87 -7.65 2.93
N ARG A 161 4.05 -7.23 3.40
CA ARG A 161 4.11 -6.25 4.49
C ARG A 161 3.66 -4.85 4.07
N VAL A 162 3.65 -4.54 2.78
CA VAL A 162 3.17 -3.27 2.22
C VAL A 162 1.85 -3.51 1.48
N ARG A 163 0.78 -2.90 1.97
CA ARG A 163 -0.54 -2.96 1.33
C ARG A 163 -0.95 -1.58 0.85
N LEU A 164 -1.45 -1.51 -0.40
CA LEU A 164 -1.96 -0.28 -0.99
C LEU A 164 -3.49 -0.37 -1.17
N SER A 165 -4.19 0.66 -0.75
CA SER A 165 -5.65 0.71 -0.86
C SER A 165 -6.17 2.14 -1.01
N THR A 166 -7.39 2.28 -1.49
CA THR A 166 -8.11 3.54 -1.28
C THR A 166 -8.65 3.60 0.14
N ILE A 167 -8.84 4.79 0.68
CA ILE A 167 -9.40 4.97 2.03
C ILE A 167 -10.73 4.22 2.18
N HIS A 168 -11.59 4.23 1.15
CA HIS A 168 -12.87 3.52 1.15
C HIS A 168 -12.72 1.99 1.22
N ALA A 169 -11.81 1.44 0.43
CA ALA A 169 -11.59 0.00 0.37
C ALA A 169 -10.84 -0.53 1.62
N ALA A 170 -10.12 0.34 2.33
CA ALA A 170 -9.42 0.02 3.58
C ALA A 170 -10.33 0.01 4.82
N LYS A 171 -11.66 0.08 4.66
CA LYS A 171 -12.58 0.01 5.79
C LYS A 171 -12.38 -1.31 6.55
N GLY A 172 -12.05 -1.21 7.85
CA GLY A 172 -11.69 -2.37 8.69
C GLY A 172 -10.20 -2.73 8.69
N GLY A 173 -9.41 -2.29 7.69
CA GLY A 173 -7.96 -2.47 7.68
C GLY A 173 -7.24 -1.46 8.60
N GLU A 174 -6.14 -1.89 9.19
CA GLU A 174 -5.25 -1.05 10.01
C GLU A 174 -3.81 -1.55 9.91
N SER A 175 -2.85 -0.70 10.25
CA SER A 175 -1.43 -1.06 10.27
C SER A 175 -0.67 -0.25 11.31
N ASP A 176 0.47 -0.76 11.76
CA ASP A 176 1.36 0.00 12.64
C ASP A 176 1.84 1.28 11.96
N ASN A 177 2.18 1.20 10.66
CA ASN A 177 2.60 2.34 9.88
C ASN A 177 1.58 2.62 8.75
N VAL A 178 1.11 3.85 8.68
CA VAL A 178 0.18 4.28 7.64
C VAL A 178 0.76 5.48 6.90
N VAL A 179 0.84 5.40 5.58
CA VAL A 179 1.07 6.56 4.72
C VAL A 179 -0.27 7.00 4.15
N LEU A 180 -0.68 8.23 4.43
CA LEU A 180 -1.90 8.82 3.89
C LEU A 180 -1.53 9.90 2.87
N ILE A 181 -1.81 9.62 1.59
CA ILE A 181 -1.54 10.52 0.47
C ILE A 181 -2.64 11.58 0.44
N LEU A 182 -2.29 12.83 0.72
CA LEU A 182 -3.24 13.93 0.85
C LEU A 182 -3.73 14.51 -0.49
N ASP A 183 -3.46 13.83 -1.60
CA ASP A 183 -3.80 14.29 -2.95
C ASP A 183 -5.22 13.89 -3.37
N ASN A 184 -6.02 14.85 -3.77
CA ASN A 184 -7.39 14.68 -4.24
C ASN A 184 -7.51 14.70 -5.77
N ALA A 185 -8.55 14.06 -6.29
CA ALA A 185 -8.94 14.25 -7.68
C ALA A 185 -9.69 15.60 -7.86
N ARG A 186 -9.44 16.27 -8.99
CA ARG A 186 -10.09 17.56 -9.33
C ARG A 186 -11.62 17.52 -9.16
N LYS A 187 -12.28 16.44 -9.60
CA LYS A 187 -13.73 16.26 -9.48
C LYS A 187 -14.21 16.26 -8.02
N ILE A 188 -13.45 15.62 -7.12
CA ILE A 188 -13.78 15.59 -5.69
C ILE A 188 -13.69 17.00 -5.13
N ARG A 189 -12.62 17.73 -5.43
CA ARG A 189 -12.43 19.10 -5.00
C ARG A 189 -13.61 20.00 -5.41
N GLN A 190 -13.97 19.97 -6.68
CA GLN A 190 -15.11 20.74 -7.20
C GLN A 190 -16.42 20.41 -6.49
N SER A 191 -16.68 19.12 -6.19
CA SER A 191 -17.90 18.72 -5.47
C SER A 191 -17.95 19.25 -4.04
N VAL A 192 -16.80 19.27 -3.36
CA VAL A 192 -16.63 19.76 -1.98
C VAL A 192 -16.80 21.29 -1.89
N GLU A 193 -16.34 22.04 -2.91
CA GLU A 193 -16.47 23.48 -2.97
C GLU A 193 -17.95 23.93 -3.07
N ASN A 194 -18.78 23.15 -3.74
CA ASN A 194 -20.16 23.47 -4.06
C ASN A 194 -21.21 22.95 -3.06
N SER A 195 -20.81 22.16 -2.03
CA SER A 195 -21.78 21.54 -1.12
C SER A 195 -21.18 21.29 0.26
N VAL A 196 -21.84 21.83 1.30
CA VAL A 196 -21.48 21.58 2.71
C VAL A 196 -21.58 20.08 3.03
N ASN A 197 -22.64 19.41 2.57
CA ASN A 197 -22.80 17.98 2.82
C ASN A 197 -21.66 17.16 2.20
N LYS A 198 -21.24 17.49 0.96
CA LYS A 198 -20.10 16.83 0.31
C LYS A 198 -18.78 17.11 1.02
N ARG A 199 -18.62 18.29 1.59
CA ARG A 199 -17.48 18.65 2.42
C ARG A 199 -17.42 17.81 3.69
N ASP A 200 -18.52 17.67 4.37
CA ASP A 200 -18.65 16.87 5.58
C ASP A 200 -18.41 15.37 5.31
N GLU A 201 -18.94 14.84 4.20
CA GLU A 201 -18.66 13.47 3.74
C GLU A 201 -17.16 13.27 3.51
N GLU A 202 -16.50 14.23 2.86
CA GLU A 202 -15.08 14.17 2.58
C GLU A 202 -14.24 14.21 3.89
N HIS A 203 -14.60 15.06 4.84
CA HIS A 203 -13.97 15.07 6.17
C HIS A 203 -14.09 13.71 6.86
N ARG A 204 -15.23 13.04 6.78
CA ARG A 204 -15.41 11.69 7.32
C ARG A 204 -14.51 10.67 6.64
N VAL A 205 -14.30 10.77 5.33
CA VAL A 205 -13.38 9.88 4.59
C VAL A 205 -11.95 10.07 5.09
N TRP A 206 -11.48 11.31 5.20
CA TRP A 206 -10.13 11.59 5.69
C TRP A 206 -9.93 11.18 7.16
N TYR A 207 -10.93 11.37 7.99
CA TYR A 207 -10.95 10.85 9.36
C TYR A 207 -10.75 9.33 9.40
N VAL A 208 -11.44 8.59 8.52
CA VAL A 208 -11.25 7.14 8.40
C VAL A 208 -9.79 6.81 8.01
N GLY A 209 -9.21 7.53 7.05
CA GLY A 209 -7.82 7.32 6.64
C GLY A 209 -6.82 7.51 7.78
N VAL A 210 -6.89 8.63 8.49
CA VAL A 210 -6.02 8.95 9.63
C VAL A 210 -6.14 7.89 10.73
N THR A 211 -7.36 7.47 11.05
CA THR A 211 -7.60 6.50 12.13
C THR A 211 -7.22 5.05 11.78
N ARG A 212 -6.55 4.79 10.67
CA ARG A 212 -5.98 3.46 10.33
C ARG A 212 -4.61 3.22 10.98
N ALA A 213 -3.94 4.27 11.44
CA ALA A 213 -2.62 4.17 12.05
C ALA A 213 -2.71 3.68 13.50
N ARG A 214 -1.97 2.61 13.82
CA ARG A 214 -1.86 2.03 15.16
C ARG A 214 -0.67 2.60 15.94
N LYS A 215 0.37 3.09 15.21
CA LYS A 215 1.58 3.70 15.79
C LYS A 215 1.97 4.97 15.06
N ASN A 216 2.33 4.85 13.78
CA ASN A 216 2.92 5.94 13.02
C ASN A 216 2.04 6.33 11.83
N LEU A 217 1.72 7.61 11.72
CA LEU A 217 0.99 8.19 10.60
C LEU A 217 1.93 9.12 9.82
N TYR A 218 2.09 8.83 8.54
CA TYR A 218 2.84 9.68 7.61
C TYR A 218 1.86 10.37 6.67
N LEU A 219 1.83 11.70 6.73
CA LEU A 219 0.99 12.54 5.87
C LEU A 219 1.79 12.94 4.65
N MET A 220 1.53 12.30 3.52
CA MET A 220 2.24 12.61 2.28
C MET A 220 1.56 13.77 1.57
N ARG A 221 2.32 14.87 1.38
CA ARG A 221 1.82 16.08 0.73
C ARG A 221 1.32 15.82 -0.69
N ALA A 222 0.29 16.54 -1.08
CA ALA A 222 -0.20 16.52 -2.46
C ALA A 222 0.87 17.07 -3.41
N LYS A 223 1.02 16.46 -4.59
CA LYS A 223 1.91 16.96 -5.65
C LYS A 223 1.57 18.38 -6.11
N ILE A 224 0.29 18.71 -6.08
CA ILE A 224 -0.23 20.03 -6.40
C ILE A 224 -1.03 20.50 -5.20
N GLU A 225 -0.51 21.47 -4.48
CA GLU A 225 -1.04 21.95 -3.20
C GLU A 225 -2.55 22.30 -3.26
N ARG A 226 -2.99 22.98 -4.32
CA ARG A 226 -4.41 23.34 -4.53
C ARG A 226 -5.37 22.13 -4.59
N TYR A 227 -4.86 20.92 -4.84
CA TYR A 227 -5.65 19.67 -4.82
C TYR A 227 -5.44 18.87 -3.54
N GLY A 228 -4.59 19.36 -2.64
CA GLY A 228 -4.31 18.71 -1.37
C GLY A 228 -5.49 18.82 -0.40
N TYR A 229 -5.63 17.82 0.46
CA TYR A 229 -6.41 17.93 1.67
C TYR A 229 -5.53 18.53 2.76
N ASN A 230 -5.90 19.69 3.26
CA ASN A 230 -5.15 20.38 4.30
C ASN A 230 -5.42 19.72 5.66
N LEU A 231 -4.36 19.22 6.29
CA LEU A 231 -4.33 18.69 7.66
C LEU A 231 -3.44 19.54 8.53
#